data_60980e527286b0a22652e31388a8cf9d
#
_entry.id   60980e527286b0a22652e31388a8cf9d
#
_cell.length_a   1.000
_cell.length_b   1.000
_cell.length_c   1.000
_cell.angle_alpha   90.00
_cell.angle_beta   90.00
_cell.angle_gamma   90.00
#
_symmetry.space_group_name_H-M   'P 1'
#
loop_
_entity.id
_entity.type
_entity.pdbx_description
1 polymer ?
#
loop_
_entity_poly.entity_id
_entity_poly.type
_entity_poly.pdbx_seq_one_letter_code
_entity_poly.pdbx_strand_id
1 'polypeptide(L)'
;MDDPSHDHGDAAPSGLVARARALGRDVLEDVASNGGAALPMHRRDVFTITLTSVLLTLFYYFAKPTTYRRHLSELGLAWTGLDASSSWAPLLPYWYWASASTVVRVLIPLAVIVWLWRESPRDYGFRLWEKGHGALYAGLYLMMLPLLVAASYMPSFQSKYPFYKGAAESWSQFFAYELAYGVQFAALEAFFRGWLVFALFKRFGYHAVTIMTIPYCMIHFNKPLPETLGAILAGLALGYAALKSKSWLPGALLHWSIGFTMDVLCIAHKS
;
A
#
# COMPACT_ATOMS: atom_id res chain seq x y z
N MET A 1 -18.61 65.10 25.12
CA MET A 1 -17.24 64.59 24.96
C MET A 1 -17.43 63.17 24.55
N ASP A 2 -17.49 62.93 23.23
CA ASP A 2 -17.78 61.63 22.58
C ASP A 2 -16.48 60.91 22.35
N ASP A 3 -16.42 59.69 22.85
CA ASP A 3 -15.34 58.75 22.54
C ASP A 3 -15.81 57.80 21.41
N PRO A 4 -15.25 57.85 20.20
CA PRO A 4 -15.58 56.89 19.16
C PRO A 4 -14.68 55.69 19.30
N SER A 5 -15.24 54.60 19.84
CA SER A 5 -14.62 53.26 19.76
C SER A 5 -14.46 52.86 18.32
N HIS A 6 -13.20 52.81 17.85
CA HIS A 6 -12.82 52.27 16.55
C HIS A 6 -13.08 50.75 16.51
N ASP A 7 -14.15 50.40 15.82
CA ASP A 7 -14.41 49.06 15.32
C ASP A 7 -13.38 48.75 14.20
N HIS A 8 -12.32 48.05 14.54
CA HIS A 8 -11.40 47.45 13.53
C HIS A 8 -12.05 46.21 13.00
N GLY A 9 -12.96 46.37 12.04
CA GLY A 9 -13.42 45.28 11.22
C GLY A 9 -12.24 44.67 10.45
N ASP A 10 -11.86 43.44 10.83
CA ASP A 10 -10.86 42.62 10.12
C ASP A 10 -11.25 42.50 8.67
N ALA A 11 -10.52 43.18 7.78
CA ALA A 11 -10.74 43.11 6.35
C ALA A 11 -10.53 41.69 5.86
N ALA A 12 -11.53 41.12 5.17
CA ALA A 12 -11.47 39.76 4.60
C ALA A 12 -10.24 39.60 3.69
N PRO A 13 -9.50 38.48 3.78
CA PRO A 13 -8.27 38.31 3.06
C PRO A 13 -8.49 38.39 1.54
N SER A 14 -7.78 39.31 0.87
CA SER A 14 -7.85 39.51 -0.56
C SER A 14 -6.94 38.52 -1.28
N GLY A 15 -7.51 37.73 -2.23
CA GLY A 15 -6.83 36.75 -3.05
C GLY A 15 -7.14 35.30 -2.70
N LEU A 16 -7.17 34.44 -3.71
CA LEU A 16 -7.55 33.03 -3.61
C LEU A 16 -6.68 32.26 -2.60
N VAL A 17 -5.37 32.50 -2.63
CA VAL A 17 -4.41 31.82 -1.74
C VAL A 17 -4.58 32.27 -0.28
N ALA A 18 -4.86 33.56 -0.06
CA ALA A 18 -5.10 34.09 1.29
C ALA A 18 -6.41 33.55 1.86
N ARG A 19 -7.47 33.45 1.06
CA ARG A 19 -8.76 32.83 1.45
C ARG A 19 -8.63 31.36 1.75
N ALA A 20 -7.87 30.60 0.92
CA ALA A 20 -7.61 29.19 1.16
C ALA A 20 -6.82 28.94 2.46
N ARG A 21 -5.84 29.81 2.77
CA ARG A 21 -5.08 29.75 4.03
C ARG A 21 -5.93 30.12 5.24
N ALA A 22 -6.82 31.10 5.12
CA ALA A 22 -7.75 31.48 6.17
C ALA A 22 -8.71 30.31 6.46
N LEU A 23 -9.38 29.78 5.42
CA LEU A 23 -10.28 28.62 5.56
C LEU A 23 -9.55 27.42 6.18
N GLY A 24 -8.30 27.14 5.78
CA GLY A 24 -7.51 26.06 6.36
C GLY A 24 -7.21 26.28 7.86
N ARG A 25 -6.98 27.51 8.30
CA ARG A 25 -6.83 27.83 9.72
C ARG A 25 -8.13 27.65 10.47
N ASP A 26 -9.23 28.22 9.96
CA ASP A 26 -10.55 28.14 10.57
C ASP A 26 -10.99 26.67 10.75
N VAL A 27 -10.81 25.82 9.74
CA VAL A 27 -11.09 24.38 9.83
C VAL A 27 -10.21 23.71 10.89
N LEU A 28 -8.92 24.05 10.96
CA LEU A 28 -8.02 23.45 11.95
C LEU A 28 -8.36 23.92 13.38
N GLU A 29 -8.77 25.17 13.57
CA GLU A 29 -9.21 25.71 14.85
C GLU A 29 -10.56 25.10 15.28
N ASP A 30 -11.49 24.94 14.34
CA ASP A 30 -12.80 24.32 14.60
C ASP A 30 -12.64 22.83 14.98
N VAL A 31 -11.80 22.08 14.26
CA VAL A 31 -11.46 20.70 14.62
C VAL A 31 -10.77 20.62 15.99
N ALA A 32 -9.89 21.57 16.31
CA ALA A 32 -9.20 21.58 17.60
C ALA A 32 -10.15 21.93 18.76
N SER A 33 -11.11 22.85 18.55
CA SER A 33 -12.06 23.30 19.58
C SER A 33 -13.20 22.30 19.81
N ASN A 34 -13.67 21.63 18.76
CA ASN A 34 -14.79 20.68 18.82
C ASN A 34 -14.36 19.23 19.10
N GLY A 35 -13.06 18.95 19.11
CA GLY A 35 -12.50 17.61 19.29
C GLY A 35 -12.65 17.01 20.71
N GLY A 36 -13.29 17.69 21.66
CA GLY A 36 -13.41 17.25 23.06
C GLY A 36 -12.05 17.04 23.71
N ALA A 37 -11.93 16.14 24.69
CA ALA A 37 -10.64 15.72 25.27
C ALA A 37 -9.77 14.87 24.30
N ALA A 38 -10.05 14.95 22.99
CA ALA A 38 -9.29 14.29 21.94
C ALA A 38 -7.87 14.83 21.90
N LEU A 39 -6.92 13.92 21.73
CA LEU A 39 -5.51 14.26 21.52
C LEU A 39 -5.39 15.26 20.36
N PRO A 40 -4.72 16.43 20.54
CA PRO A 40 -4.61 17.42 19.47
C PRO A 40 -4.03 16.79 18.21
N MET A 41 -4.67 17.00 17.06
CA MET A 41 -4.19 16.45 15.79
C MET A 41 -2.84 17.05 15.43
N HIS A 42 -1.80 16.21 15.37
CA HIS A 42 -0.50 16.65 14.90
C HIS A 42 -0.52 16.80 13.38
N ARG A 43 0.01 17.91 12.86
CA ARG A 43 0.15 18.16 11.41
C ARG A 43 0.74 16.98 10.65
N ARG A 44 1.65 16.25 11.31
CA ARG A 44 2.29 15.07 10.73
C ARG A 44 1.33 13.91 10.50
N ASP A 45 0.43 13.64 11.44
CA ASP A 45 -0.55 12.55 11.34
C ASP A 45 -1.56 12.83 10.24
N VAL A 46 -2.06 14.09 10.18
CA VAL A 46 -2.92 14.56 9.09
C VAL A 46 -2.23 14.40 7.75
N PHE A 47 -0.99 14.85 7.65
CA PHE A 47 -0.19 14.74 6.43
C PHE A 47 0.00 13.27 6.02
N THR A 48 0.33 12.38 6.97
CA THR A 48 0.50 10.95 6.71
C THR A 48 -0.76 10.32 6.14
N ILE A 49 -1.91 10.56 6.78
CA ILE A 49 -3.20 9.98 6.35
C ILE A 49 -3.61 10.56 5.00
N THR A 50 -3.49 11.89 4.82
CA THR A 50 -3.85 12.56 3.56
C THR A 50 -2.96 12.09 2.41
N LEU A 51 -1.64 12.08 2.62
CA LEU A 51 -0.70 11.58 1.60
C LEU A 51 -0.96 10.11 1.27
N THR A 52 -1.25 9.28 2.27
CA THR A 52 -1.64 7.88 2.05
C THR A 52 -2.85 7.78 1.11
N SER A 53 -3.89 8.59 1.36
CA SER A 53 -5.09 8.62 0.50
C SER A 53 -4.78 9.07 -0.93
N VAL A 54 -3.94 10.09 -1.09
CA VAL A 54 -3.48 10.56 -2.41
C VAL A 54 -2.70 9.45 -3.13
N LEU A 55 -1.73 8.81 -2.46
CA LEU A 55 -0.90 7.76 -3.06
C LEU A 55 -1.73 6.52 -3.43
N LEU A 56 -2.71 6.14 -2.62
CA LEU A 56 -3.63 5.05 -2.96
C LEU A 56 -4.49 5.39 -4.18
N THR A 57 -4.95 6.64 -4.30
CA THR A 57 -5.69 7.12 -5.47
C THR A 57 -4.82 7.10 -6.71
N LEU A 58 -3.61 7.65 -6.65
CA LEU A 58 -2.66 7.63 -7.77
C LEU A 58 -2.34 6.20 -8.20
N PHE A 59 -2.09 5.32 -7.23
CA PHE A 59 -1.88 3.91 -7.52
C PHE A 59 -3.08 3.26 -8.21
N TYR A 60 -4.29 3.50 -7.70
CA TYR A 60 -5.50 2.90 -8.25
C TYR A 60 -5.75 3.26 -9.71
N TYR A 61 -5.55 4.53 -10.06
CA TYR A 61 -5.85 5.04 -11.41
C TYR A 61 -4.68 4.89 -12.39
N PHE A 62 -3.43 4.96 -11.91
CA PHE A 62 -2.28 5.06 -12.81
C PHE A 62 -1.31 3.87 -12.73
N ALA A 63 -1.27 3.11 -11.65
CA ALA A 63 -0.24 2.10 -11.46
C ALA A 63 -0.69 0.65 -11.74
N LYS A 64 -1.88 0.42 -12.30
CA LYS A 64 -2.40 -0.93 -12.55
C LYS A 64 -2.01 -1.46 -13.93
N PRO A 65 -1.96 -2.80 -14.12
CA PRO A 65 -1.75 -3.42 -15.44
C PRO A 65 -2.76 -2.95 -16.50
N THR A 66 -4.00 -2.64 -16.07
CA THR A 66 -5.06 -2.11 -16.96
C THR A 66 -4.73 -0.73 -17.53
N THR A 67 -4.09 0.12 -16.74
CA THR A 67 -3.64 1.46 -17.18
C THR A 67 -2.54 1.32 -18.23
N TYR A 68 -1.57 0.41 -18.01
CA TYR A 68 -0.54 0.12 -18.99
C TYR A 68 -1.15 -0.35 -20.32
N ARG A 69 -2.03 -1.35 -20.28
CA ARG A 69 -2.68 -1.91 -21.50
C ARG A 69 -3.46 -0.87 -22.27
N ARG A 70 -4.07 0.10 -21.59
CA ARG A 70 -4.92 1.13 -22.23
C ARG A 70 -4.13 2.29 -22.81
N HIS A 71 -3.04 2.70 -22.16
CA HIS A 71 -2.38 3.99 -22.45
C HIS A 71 -0.88 3.91 -22.74
N LEU A 72 -0.21 2.82 -22.39
CA LEU A 72 1.25 2.74 -22.38
C LEU A 72 1.81 1.54 -23.17
N SER A 73 0.97 0.70 -23.78
CA SER A 73 1.42 -0.53 -24.45
C SER A 73 2.38 -0.25 -25.60
N GLU A 74 2.08 0.71 -26.47
CA GLU A 74 2.95 1.09 -27.60
C GLU A 74 4.28 1.68 -27.11
N LEU A 75 4.21 2.58 -26.13
CA LEU A 75 5.41 3.17 -25.52
C LEU A 75 6.29 2.11 -24.86
N GLY A 76 5.68 1.15 -24.16
CA GLY A 76 6.42 0.07 -23.51
C GLY A 76 7.09 -0.87 -24.51
N LEU A 77 6.43 -1.22 -25.59
CA LEU A 77 7.05 -2.01 -26.69
C LEU A 77 8.21 -1.25 -27.32
N ALA A 78 8.01 0.04 -27.66
CA ALA A 78 9.06 0.88 -28.22
C ALA A 78 10.28 1.00 -27.28
N TRP A 79 10.04 1.15 -25.99
CA TRP A 79 11.12 1.32 -24.98
C TRP A 79 11.89 0.02 -24.71
N THR A 80 11.22 -1.12 -24.77
CA THR A 80 11.85 -2.44 -24.56
C THR A 80 12.42 -3.05 -25.84
N GLY A 81 12.05 -2.56 -27.01
CA GLY A 81 12.40 -3.13 -28.30
C GLY A 81 11.72 -4.49 -28.57
N LEU A 82 10.69 -4.85 -27.79
CA LEU A 82 9.94 -6.08 -28.01
C LEU A 82 8.92 -5.91 -29.13
N ASP A 83 8.81 -6.91 -29.99
CA ASP A 83 7.70 -7.01 -30.93
C ASP A 83 6.40 -7.32 -30.18
N ALA A 84 5.26 -6.81 -30.69
CA ALA A 84 3.95 -7.06 -30.09
C ALA A 84 3.54 -8.54 -30.12
N SER A 85 4.08 -9.32 -31.08
CA SER A 85 3.89 -10.77 -31.18
C SER A 85 4.78 -11.58 -30.23
N SER A 86 5.73 -10.93 -29.55
CA SER A 86 6.61 -11.61 -28.59
C SER A 86 5.83 -12.21 -27.43
N SER A 87 6.13 -13.45 -27.07
CA SER A 87 5.57 -14.12 -25.89
C SER A 87 5.88 -13.39 -24.56
N TRP A 88 6.85 -12.46 -24.55
CA TRP A 88 7.22 -11.63 -23.40
C TRP A 88 6.43 -10.33 -23.29
N ALA A 89 5.84 -9.84 -24.40
CA ALA A 89 5.07 -8.60 -24.39
C ALA A 89 3.90 -8.60 -23.39
N PRO A 90 3.15 -9.71 -23.16
CA PRO A 90 2.08 -9.76 -22.16
C PRO A 90 2.54 -9.62 -20.70
N LEU A 91 3.86 -9.74 -20.40
CA LEU A 91 4.43 -9.52 -19.07
C LEU A 91 4.68 -8.05 -18.74
N LEU A 92 4.84 -7.18 -19.76
CA LEU A 92 5.15 -5.76 -19.57
C LEU A 92 4.16 -5.04 -18.63
N PRO A 93 2.83 -5.28 -18.69
CA PRO A 93 1.89 -4.69 -17.74
C PRO A 93 2.18 -5.01 -16.28
N TYR A 94 2.73 -6.18 -15.98
CA TYR A 94 3.04 -6.61 -14.61
C TYR A 94 4.35 -6.02 -14.12
N TRP A 95 5.35 -5.89 -14.98
CA TRP A 95 6.57 -5.15 -14.68
C TRP A 95 6.32 -3.65 -14.51
N TYR A 96 5.43 -3.07 -15.33
CA TYR A 96 4.94 -1.71 -15.11
C TYR A 96 4.28 -1.58 -13.73
N TRP A 97 3.40 -2.51 -13.38
CA TRP A 97 2.73 -2.54 -12.06
C TRP A 97 3.72 -2.60 -10.90
N ALA A 98 4.73 -3.45 -10.99
CA ALA A 98 5.80 -3.55 -9.99
C ALA A 98 6.59 -2.24 -9.87
N SER A 99 7.02 -1.66 -11.01
CA SER A 99 7.78 -0.41 -11.05
C SER A 99 6.97 0.78 -10.53
N ALA A 100 5.73 0.93 -10.98
CA ALA A 100 4.82 1.99 -10.52
C ALA A 100 4.47 1.83 -9.03
N SER A 101 4.30 0.59 -8.54
CA SER A 101 4.15 0.31 -7.10
C SER A 101 5.36 0.77 -6.33
N THR A 102 6.56 0.48 -6.81
CA THR A 102 7.81 0.90 -6.15
C THR A 102 7.91 2.41 -6.08
N VAL A 103 7.61 3.12 -7.16
CA VAL A 103 7.62 4.60 -7.17
C VAL A 103 6.61 5.16 -6.17
N VAL A 104 5.34 4.77 -6.30
CA VAL A 104 4.24 5.39 -5.54
C VAL A 104 4.26 4.97 -4.06
N ARG A 105 4.56 3.70 -3.77
CA ARG A 105 4.43 3.12 -2.43
C ARG A 105 5.73 3.07 -1.64
N VAL A 106 6.88 3.19 -2.30
CA VAL A 106 8.18 3.13 -1.64
C VAL A 106 8.94 4.44 -1.79
N LEU A 107 9.22 4.88 -3.03
CA LEU A 107 10.12 6.00 -3.26
C LEU A 107 9.53 7.33 -2.75
N ILE A 108 8.23 7.59 -2.98
CA ILE A 108 7.59 8.82 -2.50
C ILE A 108 7.54 8.84 -0.96
N PRO A 109 7.06 7.81 -0.23
CA PRO A 109 7.15 7.76 1.23
C PRO A 109 8.59 7.88 1.76
N LEU A 110 9.57 7.22 1.14
CA LEU A 110 10.98 7.34 1.53
C LEU A 110 11.51 8.76 1.34
N ALA A 111 11.14 9.42 0.26
CA ALA A 111 11.49 10.82 0.02
C ALA A 111 10.95 11.73 1.15
N VAL A 112 9.73 11.50 1.59
CA VAL A 112 9.13 12.23 2.73
C VAL A 112 9.89 11.94 4.01
N ILE A 113 10.19 10.67 4.31
CA ILE A 113 10.91 10.29 5.52
C ILE A 113 12.29 10.95 5.55
N VAL A 114 13.06 10.81 4.46
CA VAL A 114 14.48 11.24 4.42
C VAL A 114 14.61 12.76 4.25
N TRP A 115 13.88 13.35 3.32
CA TRP A 115 14.11 14.75 2.95
C TRP A 115 13.19 15.73 3.68
N LEU A 116 11.91 15.38 3.86
CA LEU A 116 10.96 16.27 4.54
C LEU A 116 11.05 16.13 6.06
N TRP A 117 11.05 14.89 6.57
CA TRP A 117 11.11 14.63 8.01
C TRP A 117 12.53 14.50 8.56
N ARG A 118 13.51 14.26 7.69
CA ARG A 118 14.93 14.07 8.05
C ARG A 118 15.12 12.94 9.06
N GLU A 119 14.34 11.88 8.91
CA GLU A 119 14.39 10.69 9.76
C GLU A 119 15.01 9.51 9.03
N SER A 120 15.45 8.50 9.81
CA SER A 120 16.05 7.29 9.25
C SER A 120 15.00 6.34 8.69
N PRO A 121 15.14 5.82 7.47
CA PRO A 121 14.29 4.74 6.95
C PRO A 121 14.24 3.51 7.88
N ARG A 122 15.26 3.27 8.67
CA ARG A 122 15.30 2.17 9.65
C ARG A 122 14.18 2.27 10.69
N ASP A 123 13.76 3.49 11.05
CA ASP A 123 12.70 3.74 12.02
C ASP A 123 11.30 3.43 11.44
N TYR A 124 11.25 3.19 10.12
CA TYR A 124 10.07 2.79 9.34
C TYR A 124 10.17 1.35 8.83
N GLY A 125 10.96 0.53 9.50
CA GLY A 125 11.10 -0.89 9.19
C GLY A 125 11.90 -1.21 7.92
N PHE A 126 12.60 -0.25 7.31
CA PHE A 126 13.54 -0.49 6.20
C PHE A 126 14.87 -1.03 6.74
N ARG A 127 14.82 -2.22 7.28
CA ARG A 127 15.97 -2.97 7.80
C ARG A 127 15.67 -4.46 7.78
N LEU A 128 16.73 -5.26 7.89
CA LEU A 128 16.54 -6.68 8.17
C LEU A 128 15.83 -6.83 9.53
N TRP A 129 15.05 -7.88 9.68
CA TRP A 129 14.30 -8.16 10.91
C TRP A 129 15.25 -8.55 12.05
N GLU A 130 14.83 -8.33 13.27
CA GLU A 130 15.52 -8.81 14.46
C GLU A 130 15.47 -10.35 14.52
N LYS A 131 16.58 -10.96 14.96
CA LYS A 131 16.67 -12.42 15.13
C LYS A 131 15.56 -12.94 16.08
N GLY A 132 15.10 -14.17 15.84
CA GLY A 132 14.09 -14.82 16.68
C GLY A 132 12.66 -14.68 16.17
N HIS A 133 12.36 -13.82 15.19
CA HIS A 133 11.00 -13.65 14.66
C HIS A 133 10.66 -14.58 13.47
N GLY A 134 11.63 -15.35 12.94
CA GLY A 134 11.40 -16.24 11.80
C GLY A 134 10.34 -17.31 12.06
N ALA A 135 10.31 -17.88 13.28
CA ALA A 135 9.32 -18.89 13.67
C ALA A 135 7.87 -18.33 13.63
N LEU A 136 7.67 -17.05 13.99
CA LEU A 136 6.36 -16.40 13.90
C LEU A 136 5.84 -16.40 12.45
N TYR A 137 6.68 -15.94 11.50
CA TYR A 137 6.28 -15.86 10.10
C TYR A 137 6.11 -17.24 9.45
N ALA A 138 6.97 -18.20 9.80
CA ALA A 138 6.81 -19.60 9.38
C ALA A 138 5.51 -20.20 9.92
N GLY A 139 5.18 -19.97 11.18
CA GLY A 139 3.92 -20.41 11.79
C GLY A 139 2.69 -19.80 11.11
N LEU A 140 2.73 -18.50 10.78
CA LEU A 140 1.68 -17.83 10.01
C LEU A 140 1.51 -18.44 8.62
N TYR A 141 2.61 -18.75 7.93
CA TYR A 141 2.56 -19.42 6.63
C TYR A 141 1.94 -20.82 6.73
N LEU A 142 2.41 -21.63 7.66
CA LEU A 142 1.89 -22.99 7.87
C LEU A 142 0.41 -23.01 8.23
N MET A 143 -0.04 -22.04 9.03
CA MET A 143 -1.45 -21.88 9.38
C MET A 143 -2.31 -21.50 8.14
N MET A 144 -1.75 -20.76 7.19
CA MET A 144 -2.44 -20.36 5.97
C MET A 144 -2.51 -21.48 4.93
N LEU A 145 -1.58 -22.45 4.90
CA LEU A 145 -1.50 -23.50 3.88
C LEU A 145 -2.82 -24.26 3.68
N PRO A 146 -3.48 -24.82 4.71
CA PRO A 146 -4.74 -25.54 4.52
C PRO A 146 -5.85 -24.64 3.95
N LEU A 147 -5.86 -23.35 4.29
CA LEU A 147 -6.82 -22.39 3.75
C LEU A 147 -6.53 -22.10 2.26
N LEU A 148 -5.25 -21.99 1.87
CA LEU A 148 -4.84 -21.81 0.48
C LEU A 148 -5.23 -23.02 -0.37
N VAL A 149 -4.98 -24.24 0.14
CA VAL A 149 -5.39 -25.47 -0.54
C VAL A 149 -6.91 -25.49 -0.74
N ALA A 150 -7.69 -25.24 0.32
CA ALA A 150 -9.15 -25.22 0.21
C ALA A 150 -9.64 -24.15 -0.76
N ALA A 151 -9.07 -22.93 -0.72
CA ALA A 151 -9.44 -21.82 -1.58
C ALA A 151 -9.09 -22.10 -3.06
N SER A 152 -8.00 -22.81 -3.36
CA SER A 152 -7.58 -23.10 -4.72
C SER A 152 -8.55 -24.00 -5.49
N TYR A 153 -9.43 -24.74 -4.83
CA TYR A 153 -10.54 -25.47 -5.45
C TYR A 153 -11.74 -24.61 -5.79
N MET A 154 -11.81 -23.38 -5.25
CA MET A 154 -12.96 -22.50 -5.49
C MET A 154 -12.88 -21.84 -6.88
N PRO A 155 -13.96 -21.86 -7.70
CA PRO A 155 -13.96 -21.25 -9.03
C PRO A 155 -13.58 -19.76 -9.02
N SER A 156 -13.92 -19.03 -7.97
CA SER A 156 -13.58 -17.61 -7.79
C SER A 156 -12.08 -17.36 -7.69
N PHE A 157 -11.32 -18.27 -7.07
CA PHE A 157 -9.85 -18.21 -7.02
C PHE A 157 -9.23 -18.69 -8.33
N GLN A 158 -9.67 -19.80 -8.89
CA GLN A 158 -9.17 -20.31 -10.15
C GLN A 158 -9.35 -19.34 -11.33
N SER A 159 -10.46 -18.59 -11.36
CA SER A 159 -10.67 -17.55 -12.37
C SER A 159 -9.74 -16.35 -12.16
N LYS A 160 -9.39 -16.04 -10.92
CA LYS A 160 -8.55 -14.89 -10.55
C LYS A 160 -7.06 -15.17 -10.68
N TYR A 161 -6.62 -16.32 -10.20
CA TYR A 161 -5.19 -16.67 -10.07
C TYR A 161 -4.72 -17.69 -11.13
N PRO A 162 -3.49 -17.56 -11.62
CA PRO A 162 -2.62 -16.38 -11.53
C PRO A 162 -3.20 -15.18 -12.29
N PHE A 163 -2.80 -13.95 -11.93
CA PHE A 163 -3.23 -12.75 -12.66
C PHE A 163 -2.71 -12.71 -14.09
N TYR A 164 -1.50 -13.20 -14.30
CA TYR A 164 -0.92 -13.43 -15.61
C TYR A 164 -1.26 -14.86 -16.07
N LYS A 165 -2.19 -14.97 -17.03
CA LYS A 165 -2.66 -16.30 -17.47
C LYS A 165 -1.59 -17.13 -18.19
N GLY A 166 -0.66 -16.49 -18.92
CA GLY A 166 0.47 -17.14 -19.55
C GLY A 166 1.49 -17.75 -18.57
N ALA A 167 1.35 -17.51 -17.27
CA ALA A 167 2.18 -18.15 -16.25
C ALA A 167 2.03 -19.68 -16.22
N ALA A 168 0.89 -20.21 -16.69
CA ALA A 168 0.67 -21.66 -16.79
C ALA A 168 1.35 -22.30 -18.02
N GLU A 169 1.81 -21.50 -18.98
CA GLU A 169 2.31 -22.00 -20.27
C GLU A 169 3.83 -22.20 -20.28
N SER A 170 4.57 -21.44 -19.45
CA SER A 170 6.04 -21.45 -19.46
C SER A 170 6.61 -21.11 -18.07
N TRP A 171 7.51 -21.96 -17.58
CA TRP A 171 8.23 -21.74 -16.32
C TRP A 171 9.05 -20.44 -16.32
N SER A 172 9.68 -20.07 -17.44
CA SER A 172 10.44 -18.83 -17.51
C SER A 172 9.54 -17.60 -17.37
N GLN A 173 8.37 -17.61 -17.98
CA GLN A 173 7.37 -16.55 -17.84
C GLN A 173 6.72 -16.55 -16.46
N PHE A 174 6.47 -17.72 -15.89
CA PHE A 174 6.00 -17.85 -14.51
C PHE A 174 6.94 -17.16 -13.53
N PHE A 175 8.23 -17.51 -13.54
CA PHE A 175 9.19 -16.91 -12.62
C PHE A 175 9.41 -15.41 -12.89
N ALA A 176 9.39 -14.96 -14.14
CA ALA A 176 9.48 -13.55 -14.48
C ALA A 176 8.26 -12.76 -13.96
N TYR A 177 7.06 -13.34 -14.05
CA TYR A 177 5.84 -12.77 -13.46
C TYR A 177 5.91 -12.77 -11.94
N GLU A 178 6.31 -13.89 -11.32
CA GLU A 178 6.43 -14.01 -9.87
C GLU A 178 7.44 -13.02 -9.27
N LEU A 179 8.53 -12.74 -9.98
CA LEU A 179 9.47 -11.71 -9.55
C LEU A 179 8.83 -10.32 -9.55
N ALA A 180 8.10 -9.95 -10.61
CA ALA A 180 7.35 -8.69 -10.64
C ALA A 180 6.28 -8.64 -9.55
N TYR A 181 5.62 -9.76 -9.28
CA TYR A 181 4.60 -9.89 -8.23
C TYR A 181 5.23 -9.78 -6.83
N GLY A 182 6.40 -10.37 -6.61
CA GLY A 182 7.17 -10.23 -5.37
C GLY A 182 7.60 -8.79 -5.10
N VAL A 183 8.07 -8.07 -6.12
CA VAL A 183 8.39 -6.63 -6.02
C VAL A 183 7.14 -5.83 -5.65
N GLN A 184 5.98 -6.16 -6.23
CA GLN A 184 4.73 -5.51 -5.89
C GLN A 184 4.32 -5.77 -4.43
N PHE A 185 4.48 -7.00 -3.92
CA PHE A 185 4.23 -7.31 -2.51
C PHE A 185 5.21 -6.58 -1.58
N ALA A 186 6.48 -6.51 -1.94
CA ALA A 186 7.46 -5.74 -1.17
C ALA A 186 7.07 -4.26 -1.09
N ALA A 187 6.65 -3.66 -2.21
CA ALA A 187 6.18 -2.28 -2.25
C ALA A 187 4.90 -2.07 -1.43
N LEU A 188 3.98 -3.05 -1.46
CA LEU A 188 2.74 -3.02 -0.69
C LEU A 188 3.03 -3.07 0.82
N GLU A 189 3.88 -3.99 1.27
CA GLU A 189 4.24 -4.12 2.68
C GLU A 189 5.06 -2.92 3.19
N ALA A 190 6.00 -2.42 2.39
CA ALA A 190 6.72 -1.19 2.70
C ALA A 190 5.79 0.01 2.89
N PHE A 191 4.71 0.09 2.12
CA PHE A 191 3.72 1.15 2.23
C PHE A 191 2.83 1.00 3.46
N PHE A 192 2.17 -0.15 3.61
CA PHE A 192 1.19 -0.30 4.69
C PHE A 192 1.87 -0.49 6.05
N ARG A 193 2.88 -1.36 6.15
CA ARG A 193 3.57 -1.65 7.41
C ARG A 193 4.73 -0.69 7.63
N GLY A 194 5.55 -0.41 6.61
CA GLY A 194 6.66 0.52 6.69
C GLY A 194 6.22 1.97 6.87
N TRP A 195 5.52 2.53 5.88
CA TRP A 195 5.11 3.93 5.93
C TRP A 195 3.98 4.16 6.94
N LEU A 196 2.80 3.57 6.71
CA LEU A 196 1.59 3.98 7.42
C LEU A 196 1.61 3.55 8.90
N VAL A 197 1.93 2.29 9.20
CA VAL A 197 1.96 1.80 10.59
C VAL A 197 3.03 2.49 11.40
N PHE A 198 4.28 2.52 10.93
CA PHE A 198 5.36 3.11 11.72
C PHE A 198 5.22 4.64 11.86
N ALA A 199 4.73 5.35 10.83
CA ALA A 199 4.49 6.79 10.94
C ALA A 199 3.44 7.11 12.01
N LEU A 200 2.36 6.33 12.07
CA LEU A 200 1.27 6.55 13.01
C LEU A 200 1.53 5.95 14.41
N PHE A 201 2.45 4.98 14.51
CA PHE A 201 2.68 4.25 15.77
C PHE A 201 3.13 5.15 16.91
N LYS A 202 3.96 6.17 16.63
CA LYS A 202 4.45 7.12 17.65
C LYS A 202 3.31 7.81 18.40
N ARG A 203 2.14 7.97 17.75
CA ARG A 203 0.99 8.65 18.32
C ARG A 203 -0.11 7.71 18.76
N PHE A 204 -0.45 6.76 17.90
CA PHE A 204 -1.62 5.89 18.09
C PHE A 204 -1.26 4.53 18.71
N GLY A 205 0.03 4.26 18.96
CA GLY A 205 0.46 2.94 19.42
C GLY A 205 -0.07 1.83 18.51
N TYR A 206 -0.55 0.74 19.09
CA TYR A 206 -1.09 -0.38 18.31
C TYR A 206 -2.37 -0.06 17.53
N HIS A 207 -3.08 1.03 17.82
CA HIS A 207 -4.22 1.49 17.01
C HIS A 207 -3.79 1.89 15.59
N ALA A 208 -2.52 2.24 15.37
CA ALA A 208 -1.97 2.45 14.03
C ALA A 208 -2.19 1.24 13.10
N VAL A 209 -2.12 0.02 13.65
CA VAL A 209 -2.38 -1.21 12.90
C VAL A 209 -3.86 -1.30 12.49
N THR A 210 -4.77 -0.96 13.40
CA THR A 210 -6.22 -0.95 13.12
C THR A 210 -6.56 0.09 12.06
N ILE A 211 -6.00 1.31 12.18
CA ILE A 211 -6.16 2.39 11.19
C ILE A 211 -5.68 1.95 9.82
N MET A 212 -4.49 1.34 9.74
CA MET A 212 -3.92 0.82 8.50
C MET A 212 -4.76 -0.30 7.89
N THR A 213 -5.38 -1.16 8.72
CA THR A 213 -6.17 -2.31 8.22
C THR A 213 -7.37 -1.86 7.39
N ILE A 214 -7.93 -0.67 7.62
CA ILE A 214 -9.06 -0.14 6.85
C ILE A 214 -8.69 0.00 5.36
N PRO A 215 -7.74 0.87 4.96
CA PRO A 215 -7.37 1.01 3.56
C PRO A 215 -6.72 -0.28 2.99
N TYR A 216 -6.07 -1.09 3.81
CA TYR A 216 -5.54 -2.38 3.39
C TYR A 216 -6.64 -3.37 3.00
N CYS A 217 -7.73 -3.44 3.75
CA CYS A 217 -8.90 -4.24 3.38
C CYS A 217 -9.54 -3.71 2.09
N MET A 218 -9.67 -2.38 1.94
CA MET A 218 -10.30 -1.77 0.77
C MET A 218 -9.60 -2.10 -0.54
N ILE A 219 -8.28 -2.25 -0.57
CA ILE A 219 -7.56 -2.65 -1.80
C ILE A 219 -7.85 -4.10 -2.21
N HIS A 220 -8.50 -4.90 -1.35
CA HIS A 220 -8.90 -6.29 -1.63
C HIS A 220 -10.35 -6.42 -2.13
N PHE A 221 -11.13 -5.34 -2.26
CA PHE A 221 -12.55 -5.40 -2.66
C PHE A 221 -12.80 -6.03 -4.04
N ASN A 222 -11.80 -6.07 -4.93
CA ASN A 222 -11.89 -6.74 -6.22
C ASN A 222 -11.34 -8.18 -6.21
N LYS A 223 -11.20 -8.78 -5.03
CA LYS A 223 -10.74 -10.15 -4.80
C LYS A 223 -11.91 -11.05 -4.38
N PRO A 224 -11.76 -12.39 -4.39
CA PRO A 224 -12.76 -13.28 -3.82
C PRO A 224 -13.11 -12.90 -2.37
N LEU A 225 -14.39 -13.02 -1.98
CA LEU A 225 -14.85 -12.62 -0.65
C LEU A 225 -14.03 -13.22 0.50
N PRO A 226 -13.67 -14.52 0.51
CA PRO A 226 -12.84 -15.08 1.58
C PRO A 226 -11.47 -14.40 1.70
N GLU A 227 -10.86 -14.01 0.57
CA GLU A 227 -9.59 -13.27 0.56
C GLU A 227 -9.75 -11.86 1.13
N THR A 228 -10.83 -11.17 0.76
CA THR A 228 -11.13 -9.82 1.29
C THR A 228 -11.36 -9.85 2.80
N LEU A 229 -12.10 -10.84 3.32
CA LEU A 229 -12.28 -11.04 4.76
C LEU A 229 -10.96 -11.43 5.43
N GLY A 230 -10.19 -12.32 4.81
CA GLY A 230 -8.86 -12.71 5.27
C GLY A 230 -7.88 -11.54 5.35
N ALA A 231 -8.02 -10.54 4.47
CA ALA A 231 -7.19 -9.34 4.49
C ALA A 231 -7.35 -8.52 5.79
N ILE A 232 -8.50 -8.57 6.46
CA ILE A 232 -8.68 -7.92 7.77
C ILE A 232 -7.77 -8.60 8.80
N LEU A 233 -7.83 -9.92 8.88
CA LEU A 233 -7.00 -10.71 9.82
C LEU A 233 -5.50 -10.57 9.49
N ALA A 234 -5.15 -10.66 8.20
CA ALA A 234 -3.79 -10.47 7.73
C ALA A 234 -3.27 -9.04 7.99
N GLY A 235 -4.13 -8.03 7.84
CA GLY A 235 -3.83 -6.64 8.17
C GLY A 235 -3.39 -6.49 9.61
N LEU A 236 -4.18 -7.02 10.53
CA LEU A 236 -3.90 -6.99 11.98
C LEU A 236 -2.65 -7.82 12.32
N ALA A 237 -2.57 -9.07 11.85
CA ALA A 237 -1.48 -9.98 12.18
C ALA A 237 -0.12 -9.48 11.65
N LEU A 238 -0.05 -9.10 10.36
CA LEU A 238 1.19 -8.60 9.76
C LEU A 238 1.58 -7.21 10.27
N GLY A 239 0.61 -6.34 10.57
CA GLY A 239 0.87 -5.05 11.18
C GLY A 239 1.50 -5.20 12.57
N TYR A 240 0.95 -6.08 13.41
CA TYR A 240 1.52 -6.40 14.72
C TYR A 240 2.90 -7.06 14.60
N ALA A 241 3.05 -8.04 13.69
CA ALA A 241 4.31 -8.74 13.47
C ALA A 241 5.41 -7.79 12.97
N ALA A 242 5.08 -6.83 12.09
CA ALA A 242 6.03 -5.80 11.62
C ALA A 242 6.53 -4.92 12.77
N LEU A 243 5.66 -4.49 13.67
CA LEU A 243 6.07 -3.72 14.86
C LEU A 243 6.97 -4.54 15.78
N LYS A 244 6.67 -5.83 15.99
CA LYS A 244 7.49 -6.73 16.83
C LYS A 244 8.86 -7.03 16.23
N SER A 245 8.92 -7.32 14.94
CA SER A 245 10.18 -7.59 14.22
C SER A 245 10.91 -6.31 13.82
N LYS A 246 10.29 -5.15 14.03
CA LYS A 246 10.76 -3.83 13.61
C LYS A 246 11.11 -3.76 12.12
N SER A 247 10.46 -4.60 11.30
CA SER A 247 10.68 -4.71 9.86
C SER A 247 9.42 -5.16 9.14
N TRP A 248 9.17 -4.59 7.97
CA TRP A 248 8.09 -5.03 7.08
C TRP A 248 8.54 -6.17 6.13
N LEU A 249 9.86 -6.38 5.98
CA LEU A 249 10.42 -7.32 5.01
C LEU A 249 9.98 -8.78 5.21
N PRO A 250 9.95 -9.35 6.44
CA PRO A 250 9.45 -10.72 6.61
C PRO A 250 7.97 -10.85 6.26
N GLY A 251 7.17 -9.78 6.50
CA GLY A 251 5.78 -9.70 6.06
C GLY A 251 5.66 -9.74 4.54
N ALA A 252 6.55 -9.05 3.82
CA ALA A 252 6.60 -9.08 2.36
C ALA A 252 6.94 -10.46 1.81
N LEU A 253 7.91 -11.14 2.40
CA LEU A 253 8.28 -12.52 2.03
C LEU A 253 7.12 -13.48 2.28
N LEU A 254 6.47 -13.40 3.44
CA LEU A 254 5.31 -14.21 3.76
C LEU A 254 4.16 -13.95 2.78
N HIS A 255 3.84 -12.69 2.52
CA HIS A 255 2.74 -12.32 1.63
C HIS A 255 2.99 -12.81 0.19
N TRP A 256 4.23 -12.64 -0.32
CA TRP A 256 4.62 -13.19 -1.60
C TRP A 256 4.56 -14.73 -1.62
N SER A 257 5.05 -15.40 -0.58
CA SER A 257 4.97 -16.88 -0.49
C SER A 257 3.52 -17.37 -0.54
N ILE A 258 2.57 -16.66 0.10
CA ILE A 258 1.14 -16.97 0.04
C ILE A 258 0.61 -16.79 -1.39
N GLY A 259 0.94 -15.67 -2.05
CA GLY A 259 0.54 -15.42 -3.44
C GLY A 259 1.11 -16.46 -4.41
N PHE A 260 2.41 -16.72 -4.31
CA PHE A 260 3.10 -17.76 -5.09
C PHE A 260 2.45 -19.14 -4.93
N THR A 261 2.18 -19.54 -3.69
CA THR A 261 1.53 -20.83 -3.40
C THR A 261 0.12 -20.89 -4.02
N MET A 262 -0.65 -19.79 -3.92
CA MET A 262 -1.98 -19.74 -4.55
C MET A 262 -1.89 -19.87 -6.07
N ASP A 263 -0.94 -19.20 -6.71
CA ASP A 263 -0.76 -19.28 -8.17
C ASP A 263 -0.39 -20.69 -8.61
N VAL A 264 0.57 -21.34 -7.92
CA VAL A 264 0.95 -22.75 -8.18
C VAL A 264 -0.23 -23.69 -8.00
N LEU A 265 -0.98 -23.58 -6.89
CA LEU A 265 -2.13 -24.45 -6.63
C LEU A 265 -3.24 -24.24 -7.66
N CYS A 266 -3.53 -23.00 -8.05
CA CYS A 266 -4.53 -22.72 -9.08
C CYS A 266 -4.12 -23.19 -10.47
N ILE A 267 -2.82 -23.19 -10.81
CA ILE A 267 -2.31 -23.79 -12.05
C ILE A 267 -2.50 -25.29 -12.00
N ALA A 268 -2.07 -25.94 -10.91
CA ALA A 268 -2.17 -27.40 -10.75
C ALA A 268 -3.60 -27.93 -10.78
N HIS A 269 -4.58 -27.17 -10.28
CA HIS A 269 -5.98 -27.59 -10.26
C HIS A 269 -6.76 -27.27 -11.54
N LYS A 270 -6.16 -26.54 -12.49
CA LYS A 270 -6.75 -26.27 -13.81
C LYS A 270 -6.32 -27.27 -14.88
N SER A 271 -5.20 -27.96 -14.61
CA SER A 271 -4.70 -29.05 -15.46
C SER A 271 -5.41 -30.35 -15.14
#